data_ffc10d5b54a3d1c6cfc16ac1567e53b5
#
_entry.id   ffc10d5b54a3d1c6cfc16ac1567e53b5
#
_cell.length_a   1.000
_cell.length_b   1.000
_cell.length_c   1.000
_cell.angle_alpha   90.00
_cell.angle_beta   90.00
_cell.angle_gamma   90.00
#
_symmetry.space_group_name_H-M   'P 1'
#
loop_
_entity.id
_entity.type
_entity.pdbx_description
1 polymer ?
#
loop_
_entity_poly.entity_id
_entity_poly.type
_entity_poly.pdbx_seq_one_letter_code
_entity_poly.pdbx_strand_id
1 'polypeptide(L)'
;MPGAMGRLTIVIPVLNEAAIVVAALQSLAPLRARGAEIIVADGGSHDGTSRLAEPLADRIITVRRGRGAAMNAGASLGGGDVLLFLHADTALPDGADRLIDAVLGRRAWGRFDLRIAGSHPLLAVVARMINLRSRATGIAAGDQAIFVS
;
A
#
# COMPACT_ATOMS: atom_id res chain seq x y z
N MET A 1 -15.62 23.88 -0.14
CA MET A 1 -14.23 23.55 -0.52
C MET A 1 -14.04 22.08 -0.22
N PRO A 2 -13.69 21.22 -1.17
CA PRO A 2 -13.13 19.95 -0.79
C PRO A 2 -11.88 20.25 0.02
N GLY A 3 -11.80 19.74 1.25
CA GLY A 3 -10.63 19.91 2.11
C GLY A 3 -9.39 19.49 1.33
N ALA A 4 -8.31 20.25 1.47
CA ALA A 4 -7.03 19.83 0.91
C ALA A 4 -6.75 18.43 1.43
N MET A 5 -6.50 17.49 0.51
CA MET A 5 -6.09 16.13 0.86
C MET A 5 -4.95 16.21 1.85
N GLY A 6 -5.10 15.57 3.01
CA GLY A 6 -3.98 15.38 3.91
C GLY A 6 -2.84 14.69 3.13
N ARG A 7 -1.61 14.99 3.46
CA ARG A 7 -0.45 14.38 2.80
C ARG A 7 -0.51 12.85 2.97
N LEU A 8 -0.49 12.13 1.84
CA LEU A 8 -0.53 10.67 1.82
C LEU A 8 0.86 10.09 2.08
N THR A 9 0.99 9.19 3.03
CA THR A 9 2.18 8.33 3.20
C THR A 9 1.83 6.89 2.82
N ILE A 10 2.58 6.32 1.88
CA ILE A 10 2.44 4.94 1.42
C ILE A 10 3.56 4.12 2.06
N VAL A 11 3.20 3.16 2.89
CA VAL A 11 4.13 2.24 3.55
C VAL A 11 4.12 0.90 2.84
N ILE A 12 5.27 0.47 2.35
CA ILE A 12 5.44 -0.77 1.59
C ILE A 12 6.37 -1.71 2.35
N PRO A 13 5.84 -2.70 3.08
CA PRO A 13 6.66 -3.72 3.70
C PRO A 13 7.20 -4.67 2.63
N VAL A 14 8.52 -4.91 2.64
CA VAL A 14 9.20 -5.80 1.69
C VAL A 14 10.09 -6.81 2.40
N LEU A 15 10.26 -7.99 1.80
CA LEU A 15 11.22 -9.00 2.22
C LEU A 15 11.56 -9.91 1.03
N ASN A 16 12.77 -9.77 0.48
CA ASN A 16 13.25 -10.52 -0.69
C ASN A 16 12.31 -10.39 -1.90
N GLU A 17 12.02 -9.17 -2.30
CA GLU A 17 11.11 -8.84 -3.41
C GLU A 17 11.81 -8.09 -4.56
N ALA A 18 13.13 -8.34 -4.75
CA ALA A 18 13.94 -7.69 -5.80
C ALA A 18 13.32 -7.82 -7.20
N ALA A 19 12.63 -8.93 -7.48
CA ALA A 19 12.03 -9.17 -8.79
C ALA A 19 10.85 -8.23 -9.11
N ILE A 20 10.17 -7.68 -8.10
CA ILE A 20 8.92 -6.92 -8.29
C ILE A 20 8.98 -5.49 -7.74
N VAL A 21 9.89 -5.18 -6.82
CA VAL A 21 9.91 -3.90 -6.08
C VAL A 21 10.06 -2.69 -7.02
N VAL A 22 10.85 -2.80 -8.07
CA VAL A 22 11.06 -1.70 -9.04
C VAL A 22 9.74 -1.36 -9.75
N ALA A 23 9.07 -2.36 -10.32
CA ALA A 23 7.80 -2.17 -11.02
C ALA A 23 6.72 -1.63 -10.06
N ALA A 24 6.67 -2.15 -8.84
CA ALA A 24 5.76 -1.67 -7.80
C ALA A 24 5.96 -0.17 -7.51
N LEU A 25 7.19 0.24 -7.24
CA LEU A 25 7.49 1.64 -6.93
C LEU A 25 7.31 2.57 -8.13
N GLN A 26 7.63 2.12 -9.34
CA GLN A 26 7.38 2.88 -10.57
C GLN A 26 5.89 3.13 -10.80
N SER A 27 5.02 2.19 -10.46
CA SER A 27 3.57 2.36 -10.56
C SER A 27 3.03 3.46 -9.63
N LEU A 28 3.76 3.79 -8.56
CA LEU A 28 3.42 4.84 -7.60
C LEU A 28 3.98 6.23 -7.99
N ALA A 29 4.79 6.32 -9.04
CA ALA A 29 5.37 7.59 -9.47
C ALA A 29 4.33 8.71 -9.68
N PRO A 30 3.14 8.47 -10.24
CA PRO A 30 2.11 9.51 -10.36
C PRO A 30 1.60 10.01 -9.01
N LEU A 31 1.49 9.16 -8.00
CA LEU A 31 1.10 9.55 -6.64
C LEU A 31 2.20 10.36 -5.97
N ARG A 32 3.45 9.91 -6.10
CA ARG A 32 4.64 10.62 -5.61
C ARG A 32 4.77 12.00 -6.22
N ALA A 33 4.55 12.14 -7.53
CA ALA A 33 4.56 13.43 -8.22
C ALA A 33 3.47 14.40 -7.72
N ARG A 34 2.38 13.88 -7.14
CA ARG A 34 1.34 14.67 -6.49
C ARG A 34 1.57 14.89 -4.98
N GLY A 35 2.72 14.54 -4.47
CA GLY A 35 3.14 14.82 -3.09
C GLY A 35 2.96 13.66 -2.10
N ALA A 36 2.63 12.44 -2.56
CA ALA A 36 2.64 11.27 -1.69
C ALA A 36 4.08 10.91 -1.28
N GLU A 37 4.27 10.57 -0.01
CA GLU A 37 5.52 10.06 0.53
C GLU A 37 5.54 8.54 0.42
N ILE A 38 6.64 7.97 -0.08
CA ILE A 38 6.82 6.52 -0.21
C ILE A 38 7.89 6.05 0.77
N ILE A 39 7.50 5.18 1.70
CA ILE A 39 8.38 4.55 2.68
C ILE A 39 8.44 3.05 2.42
N VAL A 40 9.62 2.53 2.10
CA VAL A 40 9.87 1.10 1.99
C VAL A 40 10.39 0.59 3.33
N ALA A 41 9.70 -0.36 3.94
CA ALA A 41 10.07 -0.98 5.20
C ALA A 41 10.58 -2.40 4.95
N ASP A 42 11.90 -2.55 4.91
CA ASP A 42 12.59 -3.79 4.58
C ASP A 42 12.79 -4.66 5.83
N GLY A 43 12.23 -5.86 5.80
CA GLY A 43 12.33 -6.87 6.85
C GLY A 43 13.66 -7.61 6.91
N GLY A 44 14.71 -7.08 6.27
CA GLY A 44 16.06 -7.69 6.21
C GLY A 44 16.26 -8.52 4.94
N SER A 45 15.99 -7.94 3.78
CA SER A 45 16.23 -8.57 2.48
C SER A 45 17.70 -8.81 2.20
N HIS A 46 18.01 -9.91 1.52
CA HIS A 46 19.36 -10.31 1.13
C HIS A 46 19.56 -10.36 -0.39
N ASP A 47 18.51 -10.10 -1.16
CA ASP A 47 18.47 -10.22 -2.62
C ASP A 47 18.71 -8.89 -3.37
N GLY A 48 18.98 -7.81 -2.63
CA GLY A 48 19.18 -6.48 -3.20
C GLY A 48 17.90 -5.63 -3.30
N THR A 49 16.79 -6.06 -2.72
CA THR A 49 15.51 -5.32 -2.71
C THR A 49 15.69 -3.86 -2.30
N SER A 50 16.32 -3.58 -1.15
CA SER A 50 16.53 -2.21 -0.65
C SER A 50 17.31 -1.35 -1.63
N ARG A 51 18.41 -1.88 -2.20
CA ARG A 51 19.24 -1.15 -3.16
C ARG A 51 18.46 -0.78 -4.43
N LEU A 52 17.59 -1.68 -4.90
CA LEU A 52 16.74 -1.42 -6.07
C LEU A 52 15.64 -0.40 -5.77
N ALA A 53 15.15 -0.36 -4.55
CA ALA A 53 14.11 0.57 -4.11
C ALA A 53 14.65 2.00 -3.88
N GLU A 54 15.92 2.16 -3.53
CA GLU A 54 16.51 3.42 -3.10
C GLU A 54 16.24 4.63 -4.03
N PRO A 55 16.38 4.53 -5.36
CA PRO A 55 16.12 5.67 -6.25
C PRO A 55 14.62 5.99 -6.42
N LEU A 56 13.74 5.11 -5.98
CA LEU A 56 12.29 5.19 -6.25
C LEU A 56 11.44 5.46 -5.00
N ALA A 57 12.01 5.39 -3.81
CA ALA A 57 11.37 5.68 -2.54
C ALA A 57 11.87 6.99 -1.94
N ASP A 58 11.10 7.59 -1.04
CA ASP A 58 11.55 8.77 -0.28
C ASP A 58 12.34 8.37 0.95
N ARG A 59 12.02 7.20 1.53
CA ARG A 59 12.76 6.60 2.64
C ARG A 59 12.79 5.08 2.52
N ILE A 60 13.92 4.50 2.96
CA ILE A 60 14.05 3.07 3.19
C ILE A 60 14.46 2.87 4.64
N ILE A 61 13.75 1.99 5.33
CA ILE A 61 14.04 1.62 6.70
C ILE A 61 14.22 0.11 6.79
N THR A 62 15.23 -0.32 7.54
CA THR A 62 15.41 -1.74 7.86
C THR A 62 14.76 -2.01 9.21
N VAL A 63 13.91 -3.02 9.25
CA VAL A 63 13.17 -3.40 10.45
C VAL A 63 13.43 -4.86 10.80
N ARG A 64 13.10 -5.24 12.04
CA ARG A 64 13.11 -6.66 12.41
C ARG A 64 12.05 -7.41 11.60
N ARG A 65 12.31 -8.68 11.30
CA ARG A 65 11.38 -9.54 10.58
C ARG A 65 9.96 -9.43 11.14
N GLY A 66 9.03 -9.33 10.25
CA GLY A 66 7.60 -9.30 10.55
C GLY A 66 6.89 -8.17 9.82
N ARG A 67 5.85 -8.53 9.06
CA ARG A 67 5.05 -7.58 8.27
C ARG A 67 4.44 -6.48 9.13
N GLY A 68 3.87 -6.85 10.28
CA GLY A 68 3.28 -5.89 11.21
C GLY A 68 4.32 -4.92 11.79
N ALA A 69 5.53 -5.40 12.13
CA ALA A 69 6.61 -4.55 12.59
C ALA A 69 7.06 -3.56 11.51
N ALA A 70 7.16 -4.01 10.25
CA ALA A 70 7.50 -3.17 9.12
C ALA A 70 6.44 -2.09 8.87
N MET A 71 5.16 -2.45 8.90
CA MET A 71 4.05 -1.52 8.75
C MET A 71 4.05 -0.46 9.86
N ASN A 72 4.21 -0.87 11.12
CA ASN A 72 4.24 0.04 12.27
C ASN A 72 5.44 1.00 12.22
N ALA A 73 6.63 0.48 11.88
CA ALA A 73 7.82 1.31 11.75
C ALA A 73 7.68 2.35 10.63
N GLY A 74 7.16 1.94 9.48
CA GLY A 74 6.87 2.86 8.38
C GLY A 74 5.83 3.92 8.76
N ALA A 75 4.76 3.53 9.44
CA ALA A 75 3.73 4.43 9.90
C ALA A 75 4.26 5.48 10.90
N SER A 76 5.14 5.06 11.81
CA SER A 76 5.74 5.96 12.82
C SER A 76 6.65 7.04 12.21
N LEU A 77 7.17 6.80 11.02
CA LEU A 77 8.06 7.71 10.30
C LEU A 77 7.35 8.53 9.23
N GLY A 78 6.13 8.15 8.87
CA GLY A 78 5.33 8.86 7.90
C GLY A 78 4.99 10.27 8.34
N GLY A 79 5.19 11.24 7.46
CA GLY A 79 4.85 12.64 7.70
C GLY A 79 3.46 13.04 7.19
N GLY A 80 2.69 12.07 6.72
CA GLY A 80 1.37 12.30 6.15
C GLY A 80 0.24 12.20 7.19
N ASP A 81 -0.87 12.85 6.89
CA ASP A 81 -2.10 12.76 7.68
C ASP A 81 -2.88 11.46 7.37
N VAL A 82 -2.57 10.85 6.25
CA VAL A 82 -3.18 9.61 5.75
C VAL A 82 -2.10 8.57 5.52
N LEU A 83 -2.29 7.40 6.10
CA LEU A 83 -1.42 6.23 5.89
C LEU A 83 -2.10 5.24 4.96
N LEU A 84 -1.38 4.75 3.96
CA LEU A 84 -1.77 3.66 3.09
C LEU A 84 -0.74 2.53 3.22
N PHE A 85 -1.19 1.34 3.56
CA PHE A 85 -0.37 0.14 3.59
C PHE A 85 -0.55 -0.65 2.30
N LEU A 86 0.51 -0.77 1.52
CA LEU A 86 0.48 -1.40 0.20
C LEU A 86 1.55 -2.50 0.10
N HIS A 87 1.17 -3.67 -0.39
CA HIS A 87 2.12 -4.74 -0.69
C HIS A 87 2.77 -4.51 -2.07
N ALA A 88 4.03 -4.95 -2.23
CA ALA A 88 4.77 -4.75 -3.47
C ALA A 88 4.19 -5.51 -4.68
N ASP A 89 3.38 -6.53 -4.45
CA ASP A 89 2.66 -7.28 -5.48
C ASP A 89 1.27 -6.73 -5.81
N THR A 90 0.89 -5.61 -5.19
CA THR A 90 -0.45 -5.02 -5.31
C THR A 90 -0.38 -3.70 -6.09
N ALA A 91 -1.18 -3.58 -7.14
CA ALA A 91 -1.34 -2.36 -7.91
C ALA A 91 -2.56 -1.57 -7.45
N LEU A 92 -2.41 -0.26 -7.32
CA LEU A 92 -3.51 0.66 -7.03
C LEU A 92 -4.21 1.08 -8.33
N PRO A 93 -5.53 1.40 -8.27
CA PRO A 93 -6.22 1.98 -9.40
C PRO A 93 -5.74 3.42 -9.67
N ASP A 94 -5.93 3.88 -10.89
CA ASP A 94 -5.70 5.28 -11.24
C ASP A 94 -6.54 6.20 -10.36
N GLY A 95 -5.92 7.28 -9.86
CA GLY A 95 -6.59 8.22 -8.97
C GLY A 95 -6.90 7.65 -7.58
N ALA A 96 -6.13 6.69 -7.11
CA ALA A 96 -6.28 6.09 -5.77
C ALA A 96 -6.32 7.14 -4.65
N ASP A 97 -5.53 8.20 -4.76
CA ASP A 97 -5.53 9.33 -3.84
C ASP A 97 -6.92 9.99 -3.70
N ARG A 98 -7.60 10.24 -4.82
CA ARG A 98 -8.96 10.82 -4.81
C ARG A 98 -9.99 9.87 -4.23
N LEU A 99 -9.83 8.56 -4.49
CA LEU A 99 -10.72 7.54 -3.93
C LEU A 99 -10.55 7.44 -2.41
N ILE A 100 -9.32 7.52 -1.91
CA ILE A 100 -9.00 7.56 -0.49
C ILE A 100 -9.66 8.78 0.18
N ASP A 101 -9.51 9.95 -0.41
CA ASP A 101 -10.14 11.19 0.07
C ASP A 101 -11.65 11.09 0.19
N ALA A 102 -12.29 10.58 -0.86
CA ALA A 102 -13.74 10.44 -0.89
C ALA A 102 -14.26 9.53 0.24
N VAL A 103 -13.47 8.52 0.64
CA VAL A 103 -13.82 7.63 1.75
C VAL A 103 -13.53 8.29 3.10
N LEU A 104 -12.33 8.87 3.28
CA LEU A 104 -11.90 9.47 4.53
C LEU A 104 -12.67 10.75 4.89
N GLY A 105 -13.29 11.41 3.93
CA GLY A 105 -14.25 12.49 4.21
C GLY A 105 -15.50 12.03 4.97
N ARG A 106 -15.72 10.72 5.11
CA ARG A 106 -16.89 10.12 5.77
C ARG A 106 -16.55 9.05 6.80
N ARG A 107 -15.34 8.52 6.78
CA ARG A 107 -14.89 7.39 7.60
C ARG A 107 -13.43 7.58 8.01
N ALA A 108 -13.04 7.08 9.17
CA ALA A 108 -11.65 7.14 9.65
C ALA A 108 -10.70 6.18 8.92
N TRP A 109 -11.21 5.18 8.22
CA TRP A 109 -10.43 4.19 7.49
C TRP A 109 -11.19 3.60 6.31
N GLY A 110 -10.45 2.97 5.40
CA GLY A 110 -10.99 2.24 4.27
C GLY A 110 -10.02 1.22 3.72
N ARG A 111 -10.45 0.56 2.66
CA ARG A 111 -9.66 -0.42 1.91
C ARG A 111 -10.09 -0.44 0.46
N PHE A 112 -9.25 -0.96 -0.39
CA PHE A 112 -9.61 -1.26 -1.76
C PHE A 112 -10.21 -2.66 -1.89
N ASP A 113 -11.12 -2.85 -2.84
CA ASP A 113 -11.57 -4.17 -3.22
C ASP A 113 -10.45 -4.90 -3.96
N LEU A 114 -10.24 -6.17 -3.59
CA LEU A 114 -9.23 -7.01 -4.20
C LEU A 114 -9.67 -7.47 -5.59
N ARG A 115 -8.74 -7.39 -6.55
CA ARG A 115 -8.84 -8.06 -7.84
C ARG A 115 -7.58 -8.91 -8.02
N ILE A 116 -7.76 -10.21 -8.21
CA ILE A 116 -6.64 -11.16 -8.39
C ILE A 116 -6.34 -11.26 -9.88
N ALA A 117 -5.10 -10.92 -10.26
CA ALA A 117 -4.64 -11.05 -11.63
C ALA A 117 -4.43 -12.53 -12.01
N GLY A 118 -4.82 -12.89 -13.22
CA GLY A 118 -4.67 -14.25 -13.75
C GLY A 118 -5.81 -14.63 -14.70
N SER A 119 -5.61 -15.68 -15.48
CA SER A 119 -6.58 -16.12 -16.49
C SER A 119 -7.58 -17.16 -15.98
N HIS A 120 -7.36 -17.70 -14.77
CA HIS A 120 -8.23 -18.76 -14.24
C HIS A 120 -9.55 -18.17 -13.70
N PRO A 121 -10.73 -18.67 -14.12
CA PRO A 121 -12.02 -18.10 -13.75
C PRO A 121 -12.31 -18.13 -12.24
N LEU A 122 -11.76 -19.10 -11.50
CA LEU A 122 -11.90 -19.17 -10.06
C LEU A 122 -11.26 -17.99 -9.30
N LEU A 123 -10.27 -17.31 -9.89
CA LEU A 123 -9.64 -16.13 -9.26
C LEU A 123 -10.64 -14.99 -9.07
N ALA A 124 -11.52 -14.77 -10.02
CA ALA A 124 -12.59 -13.78 -9.91
C ALA A 124 -13.59 -14.15 -8.80
N VAL A 125 -13.91 -15.45 -8.66
CA VAL A 125 -14.81 -15.95 -7.60
C VAL A 125 -14.17 -15.77 -6.23
N VAL A 126 -12.90 -16.13 -6.07
CA VAL A 126 -12.15 -15.97 -4.80
C VAL A 126 -12.07 -14.49 -4.41
N ALA A 127 -11.70 -13.60 -5.34
CA ALA A 127 -11.65 -12.16 -5.10
C ALA A 127 -13.02 -11.61 -4.64
N ARG A 128 -14.10 -12.06 -5.29
CA ARG A 128 -15.47 -11.67 -4.94
C ARG A 128 -15.86 -12.15 -3.53
N MET A 129 -15.50 -13.37 -3.15
CA MET A 129 -15.76 -13.90 -1.81
C MET A 129 -14.98 -13.14 -0.73
N ILE A 130 -13.71 -12.82 -0.98
CA ILE A 130 -12.88 -12.03 -0.06
C ILE A 130 -13.50 -10.64 0.14
N ASN A 131 -13.87 -9.97 -0.93
CA ASN A 131 -14.48 -8.65 -0.89
C ASN A 131 -15.82 -8.66 -0.16
N LEU A 132 -16.68 -9.66 -0.44
CA LEU A 132 -17.97 -9.80 0.23
C LEU A 132 -17.81 -10.06 1.73
N ARG A 133 -16.92 -10.98 2.12
CA ARG A 133 -16.60 -11.23 3.52
C ARG A 133 -16.14 -9.96 4.21
N SER A 134 -15.22 -9.23 3.59
CA SER A 134 -14.67 -8.00 4.14
C SER A 134 -15.73 -6.91 4.31
N ARG A 135 -16.68 -6.80 3.39
CA ARG A 135 -17.83 -5.88 3.51
C ARG A 135 -18.78 -6.28 4.64
N ALA A 136 -19.04 -7.58 4.79
CA ALA A 136 -19.97 -8.08 5.80
C ALA A 136 -19.40 -8.03 7.22
N THR A 137 -18.09 -8.31 7.38
CA THR A 137 -17.45 -8.43 8.69
C THR A 137 -16.68 -7.18 9.13
N GLY A 138 -16.38 -6.26 8.22
CA GLY A 138 -15.47 -5.13 8.48
C GLY A 138 -14.00 -5.54 8.62
N ILE A 139 -13.65 -6.81 8.36
CA ILE A 139 -12.28 -7.32 8.46
C ILE A 139 -11.62 -7.24 7.08
N ALA A 140 -10.55 -6.44 6.96
CA ALA A 140 -9.75 -6.35 5.75
C ALA A 140 -8.66 -7.42 5.72
N ALA A 141 -8.42 -8.02 4.56
CA ALA A 141 -7.24 -8.83 4.31
C ALA A 141 -6.04 -7.91 4.04
N GLY A 142 -4.82 -8.36 4.38
CA GLY A 142 -3.61 -7.54 4.27
C GLY A 142 -3.30 -7.05 2.85
N ASP A 143 -3.75 -7.79 1.84
CA ASP A 143 -3.60 -7.51 0.41
C ASP A 143 -4.64 -6.51 -0.15
N GLN A 144 -5.55 -6.00 0.67
CA GLN A 144 -6.60 -5.07 0.26
C GLN A 144 -6.21 -3.59 0.33
N ALA A 145 -4.93 -3.27 0.48
CA ALA A 145 -4.44 -1.89 0.55
C ALA A 145 -5.27 -1.02 1.53
N ILE A 146 -5.02 -1.22 2.83
CA ILE A 146 -5.74 -0.55 3.91
C ILE A 146 -5.21 0.87 4.07
N PHE A 147 -6.10 1.84 4.23
CA PHE A 147 -5.75 3.23 4.50
C PHE A 147 -6.53 3.79 5.70
N VAL A 148 -5.91 4.73 6.40
CA VAL A 148 -6.41 5.34 7.65
C VAL A 148 -5.95 6.79 7.74
N SER A 149 -6.76 7.64 8.34
CA SER A 149 -6.44 9.03 8.71
C SER A 149 -6.17 9.17 10.20
#